data_09da3631909bec996113a7c7dcc1b971
#
_entry.id   09da3631909bec996113a7c7dcc1b971
#
_cell.length_a   1.000
_cell.length_b   1.000
_cell.length_c   1.000
_cell.angle_alpha   90.00
_cell.angle_beta   90.00
_cell.angle_gamma   90.00
#
_symmetry.space_group_name_H-M   'P 1'
#
loop_
_entity.id
_entity.type
_entity.pdbx_description
1 polymer ?
#
loop_
_entity_poly.entity_id
_entity_poly.type
_entity_poly.pdbx_seq_one_letter_code
_entity_poly.pdbx_strand_id
1 'polypeptide(L)'
;VYVACSSLCFSRYPLADALHAISELRFHKVDLALHESGSHLKPSDVVADMNRVAQMLRKANVAYAAFHVQIEAPDAEKYRDTLRAVCRLGRVLAVPLVNIPAAPLGADLSEEVTRLTSLTRIAQAEGVILTVETHSQSMTADVAGAAELCRRVPGLGLTLDPSHYMVGSGPCQDYDPLFPFVRHVRLRDTTSNSLQVKVGKGQVEYGRIISQLYRERYQRALSVDIRDTFEPEGPMEPEVRKLKYLLESMV
;
A
#
# COMPACT_ATOMS: atom_id res chain seq x y z
N VAL A 1 16.28 -2.91 -3.42
CA VAL A 1 15.25 -2.57 -2.42
C VAL A 1 15.54 -1.17 -1.87
N TYR A 2 14.54 -0.41 -1.51
CA TYR A 2 14.67 0.91 -0.91
C TYR A 2 13.51 1.17 0.07
N VAL A 3 13.70 2.09 1.03
CA VAL A 3 12.69 2.43 2.02
C VAL A 3 11.87 3.63 1.55
N ALA A 4 10.55 3.53 1.62
CA ALA A 4 9.59 4.59 1.34
C ALA A 4 8.76 4.91 2.59
N CYS A 5 8.02 6.02 2.57
CA CYS A 5 7.10 6.38 3.64
C CYS A 5 5.67 6.47 3.11
N SER A 6 4.73 5.83 3.80
CA SER A 6 3.30 6.05 3.56
C SER A 6 2.92 7.47 3.99
N SER A 7 2.18 8.17 3.15
CA SER A 7 1.63 9.48 3.54
C SER A 7 0.66 9.37 4.73
N LEU A 8 0.10 8.18 4.96
CA LEU A 8 -0.78 7.90 6.09
C LEU A 8 -0.07 7.89 7.46
N CYS A 9 1.26 7.92 7.49
CA CYS A 9 1.99 8.21 8.73
C CYS A 9 1.70 9.62 9.27
N PHE A 10 1.19 10.50 8.41
CA PHE A 10 0.90 11.90 8.70
C PHE A 10 -0.52 12.28 8.24
N SER A 11 -1.49 11.38 8.41
CA SER A 11 -2.86 11.56 7.91
C SER A 11 -3.61 12.72 8.58
N ARG A 12 -3.13 13.19 9.73
CA ARG A 12 -3.66 14.36 10.44
C ARG A 12 -3.23 15.70 9.82
N TYR A 13 -2.19 15.69 8.99
CA TYR A 13 -1.69 16.89 8.32
C TYR A 13 -2.35 17.06 6.95
N PRO A 14 -2.51 18.28 6.45
CA PRO A 14 -2.78 18.52 5.03
C PRO A 14 -1.69 17.85 4.18
N LEU A 15 -2.03 17.42 2.96
CA LEU A 15 -1.11 16.69 2.10
C LEU A 15 0.26 17.39 1.92
N ALA A 16 0.26 18.71 1.73
CA ALA A 16 1.50 19.46 1.53
C ALA A 16 2.43 19.36 2.75
N ASP A 17 1.87 19.47 3.95
CA ASP A 17 2.61 19.39 5.22
C ASP A 17 3.07 17.95 5.49
N ALA A 18 2.24 16.95 5.17
CA ALA A 18 2.61 15.54 5.26
C ALA A 18 3.81 15.22 4.35
N LEU A 19 3.78 15.66 3.08
CA LEU A 19 4.89 15.47 2.15
C LEU A 19 6.16 16.22 2.58
N HIS A 20 6.01 17.42 3.17
CA HIS A 20 7.12 18.16 3.75
C HIS A 20 7.76 17.39 4.93
N ALA A 21 6.96 16.93 5.89
CA ALA A 21 7.44 16.12 7.03
C ALA A 21 8.18 14.85 6.57
N ILE A 22 7.66 14.15 5.55
CA ILE A 22 8.31 12.98 4.94
C ILE A 22 9.67 13.37 4.32
N SER A 23 9.74 14.50 3.62
CA SER A 23 10.98 15.01 3.04
C SER A 23 12.03 15.38 4.10
N GLU A 24 11.61 16.03 5.19
CA GLU A 24 12.48 16.35 6.34
C GLU A 24 13.05 15.09 7.03
N LEU A 25 12.30 13.99 6.99
CA LEU A 25 12.78 12.68 7.43
C LEU A 25 13.69 12.00 6.40
N ARG A 26 14.03 12.71 5.30
CA ARG A 26 14.90 12.24 4.22
C ARG A 26 14.42 10.95 3.54
N PHE A 27 13.11 10.79 3.38
CA PHE A 27 12.59 9.81 2.44
C PHE A 27 12.58 10.41 1.03
N HIS A 28 13.08 9.65 0.08
CA HIS A 28 13.10 10.06 -1.33
C HIS A 28 11.85 9.60 -2.10
N LYS A 29 11.09 8.66 -1.53
CA LYS A 29 9.89 8.11 -2.15
C LYS A 29 8.75 7.98 -1.15
N VAL A 30 7.55 8.24 -1.67
CA VAL A 30 6.30 8.24 -0.91
C VAL A 30 5.36 7.16 -1.46
N ASP A 31 4.73 6.41 -0.57
CA ASP A 31 3.54 5.61 -0.84
C ASP A 31 2.33 6.52 -0.55
N LEU A 32 1.74 7.08 -1.61
CA LEU A 32 0.75 8.14 -1.49
C LEU A 32 -0.67 7.56 -1.37
N ALA A 33 -1.39 7.96 -0.34
CA ALA A 33 -2.81 7.63 -0.17
C ALA A 33 -3.70 8.53 -1.04
N LEU A 34 -4.55 7.90 -1.84
CA LEU A 34 -5.66 8.50 -2.57
C LEU A 34 -6.95 7.85 -2.10
N HIS A 35 -7.56 8.42 -1.06
CA HIS A 35 -8.77 7.89 -0.43
C HIS A 35 -9.91 8.87 -0.56
N GLU A 36 -11.08 8.43 -1.01
CA GLU A 36 -12.23 9.31 -1.22
C GLU A 36 -12.69 9.99 0.07
N SER A 37 -12.68 9.26 1.16
CA SER A 37 -13.00 9.76 2.51
C SER A 37 -11.78 10.21 3.32
N GLY A 38 -10.57 10.20 2.73
CA GLY A 38 -9.31 10.54 3.41
C GLY A 38 -9.02 12.04 3.46
N SER A 39 -8.01 12.40 4.27
CA SER A 39 -7.55 13.78 4.46
C SER A 39 -6.56 14.28 3.39
N HIS A 40 -5.99 13.38 2.61
CA HIS A 40 -5.01 13.71 1.57
C HIS A 40 -5.67 13.89 0.19
N LEU A 41 -5.14 13.27 -0.83
CA LEU A 41 -5.67 13.34 -2.18
C LEU A 41 -6.86 12.39 -2.35
N LYS A 42 -7.88 12.80 -3.10
CA LYS A 42 -9.03 11.98 -3.44
C LYS A 42 -8.95 11.47 -4.88
N PRO A 43 -9.39 10.24 -5.16
CA PRO A 43 -9.55 9.76 -6.53
C PRO A 43 -10.44 10.69 -7.38
N SER A 44 -11.50 11.26 -6.82
CA SER A 44 -12.37 12.24 -7.48
C SER A 44 -11.67 13.53 -7.89
N ASP A 45 -10.67 14.01 -7.13
CA ASP A 45 -9.85 15.16 -7.51
C ASP A 45 -9.04 14.88 -8.78
N VAL A 46 -8.54 13.65 -8.94
CA VAL A 46 -7.82 13.21 -10.14
C VAL A 46 -8.74 13.19 -11.36
N VAL A 47 -9.97 12.71 -11.19
CA VAL A 47 -10.98 12.70 -12.26
C VAL A 47 -11.36 14.13 -12.65
N ALA A 48 -11.50 15.03 -11.68
CA ALA A 48 -11.90 16.42 -11.92
C ALA A 48 -10.82 17.22 -12.67
N ASP A 49 -9.55 17.13 -12.27
CA ASP A 49 -8.43 17.82 -12.92
C ASP A 49 -7.08 17.14 -12.66
N MET A 50 -6.79 16.12 -13.46
CA MET A 50 -5.53 15.37 -13.38
C MET A 50 -4.29 16.25 -13.58
N ASN A 51 -4.36 17.28 -14.42
CA ASN A 51 -3.20 18.15 -14.71
C ASN A 51 -2.85 18.99 -13.49
N ARG A 52 -3.84 19.58 -12.83
CA ARG A 52 -3.67 20.32 -11.58
C ARG A 52 -3.08 19.44 -10.51
N VAL A 53 -3.61 18.22 -10.34
CA VAL A 53 -3.08 17.25 -9.37
C VAL A 53 -1.64 16.87 -9.69
N ALA A 54 -1.32 16.57 -10.94
CA ALA A 54 0.04 16.23 -11.35
C ALA A 54 1.04 17.37 -11.08
N GLN A 55 0.65 18.62 -11.37
CA GLN A 55 1.47 19.79 -11.09
C GLN A 55 1.69 19.99 -9.58
N MET A 56 0.64 19.83 -8.77
CA MET A 56 0.72 19.91 -7.31
C MET A 56 1.69 18.86 -6.75
N LEU A 57 1.57 17.60 -7.17
CA LEU A 57 2.41 16.51 -6.70
C LEU A 57 3.89 16.68 -7.14
N ARG A 58 4.15 17.23 -8.33
CA ARG A 58 5.54 17.53 -8.77
C ARG A 58 6.21 18.62 -7.94
N LYS A 59 5.46 19.57 -7.39
CA LYS A 59 6.00 20.65 -6.54
C LYS A 59 6.54 20.13 -5.19
N ALA A 60 6.09 18.97 -4.74
CA ALA A 60 6.54 18.37 -3.48
C ALA A 60 8.00 17.88 -3.51
N ASN A 61 8.62 17.84 -4.68
CA ASN A 61 10.02 17.41 -4.88
C ASN A 61 10.36 16.04 -4.26
N VAL A 62 9.38 15.13 -4.27
CA VAL A 62 9.54 13.71 -3.89
C VAL A 62 9.09 12.81 -5.04
N ALA A 63 9.64 11.63 -5.12
CA ALA A 63 9.13 10.59 -6.03
C ALA A 63 8.06 9.75 -5.34
N TYR A 64 7.27 9.02 -6.12
CA TYR A 64 6.21 8.17 -5.58
C TYR A 64 6.54 6.70 -5.84
N ALA A 65 6.49 5.89 -4.79
CA ALA A 65 6.74 4.44 -4.85
C ALA A 65 5.48 3.67 -5.26
N ALA A 66 4.33 4.13 -4.79
CA ALA A 66 3.02 3.53 -5.03
C ALA A 66 1.91 4.56 -4.81
N PHE A 67 0.73 4.28 -5.37
CA PHE A 67 -0.53 4.88 -4.95
C PHE A 67 -1.35 3.84 -4.17
N HIS A 68 -1.75 4.19 -2.96
CA HIS A 68 -2.71 3.42 -2.17
C HIS A 68 -4.09 4.04 -2.35
N VAL A 69 -5.00 3.32 -3.01
CA VAL A 69 -6.21 3.90 -3.58
C VAL A 69 -7.46 3.25 -2.98
N GLN A 70 -8.35 4.07 -2.45
CA GLN A 70 -9.69 3.68 -2.03
C GLN A 70 -10.71 4.50 -2.83
N ILE A 71 -11.36 3.84 -3.77
CA ILE A 71 -12.38 4.44 -4.64
C ILE A 71 -13.76 4.10 -4.07
N GLU A 72 -14.55 5.15 -3.85
CA GLU A 72 -15.98 5.03 -3.60
C GLU A 72 -16.71 5.43 -4.89
N ALA A 73 -17.45 4.52 -5.47
CA ALA A 73 -18.15 4.76 -6.72
C ALA A 73 -19.55 4.14 -6.68
N PRO A 74 -20.55 4.77 -7.33
CA PRO A 74 -21.93 4.28 -7.32
C PRO A 74 -22.11 2.95 -8.06
N ASP A 75 -21.23 2.66 -9.02
CA ASP A 75 -21.27 1.48 -9.86
C ASP A 75 -19.87 1.06 -10.36
N ALA A 76 -19.80 -0.12 -10.97
CA ALA A 76 -18.57 -0.70 -11.47
C ALA A 76 -17.97 0.08 -12.66
N GLU A 77 -18.78 0.75 -13.47
CA GLU A 77 -18.28 1.54 -14.60
C GLU A 77 -17.55 2.78 -14.10
N LYS A 78 -18.15 3.52 -13.19
CA LYS A 78 -17.54 4.69 -12.56
C LYS A 78 -16.28 4.33 -11.79
N TYR A 79 -16.28 3.17 -11.11
CA TYR A 79 -15.08 2.66 -10.46
C TYR A 79 -13.93 2.45 -11.46
N ARG A 80 -14.20 1.80 -12.60
CA ARG A 80 -13.20 1.56 -13.65
C ARG A 80 -12.67 2.86 -14.25
N ASP A 81 -13.54 3.84 -14.49
CA ASP A 81 -13.14 5.14 -15.06
C ASP A 81 -12.25 5.91 -14.08
N THR A 82 -12.61 5.91 -12.80
CA THR A 82 -11.81 6.53 -11.74
C THR A 82 -10.44 5.85 -11.62
N LEU A 83 -10.40 4.51 -11.59
CA LEU A 83 -9.14 3.77 -11.56
C LEU A 83 -8.28 4.08 -12.78
N ARG A 84 -8.87 4.17 -13.97
CA ARG A 84 -8.14 4.54 -15.21
C ARG A 84 -7.51 5.94 -15.09
N ALA A 85 -8.22 6.90 -14.54
CA ALA A 85 -7.68 8.25 -14.32
C ALA A 85 -6.51 8.22 -13.32
N VAL A 86 -6.64 7.49 -12.23
CA VAL A 86 -5.55 7.31 -11.23
C VAL A 86 -4.34 6.59 -11.84
N CYS A 87 -4.54 5.52 -12.61
CA CYS A 87 -3.42 4.82 -13.28
C CYS A 87 -2.72 5.73 -14.30
N ARG A 88 -3.48 6.57 -15.04
CA ARG A 88 -2.93 7.57 -15.95
C ARG A 88 -2.11 8.62 -15.21
N LEU A 89 -2.57 9.11 -14.07
CA LEU A 89 -1.78 9.97 -13.18
C LEU A 89 -0.48 9.25 -12.76
N GLY A 90 -0.58 7.96 -12.39
CA GLY A 90 0.58 7.12 -12.07
C GLY A 90 1.61 7.12 -13.20
N ARG A 91 1.19 6.88 -14.45
CA ARG A 91 2.06 6.96 -15.62
C ARG A 91 2.72 8.33 -15.78
N VAL A 92 1.95 9.42 -15.64
CA VAL A 92 2.45 10.80 -15.77
C VAL A 92 3.50 11.17 -14.72
N LEU A 93 3.41 10.56 -13.53
CA LEU A 93 4.32 10.77 -12.40
C LEU A 93 5.37 9.66 -12.24
N ALA A 94 5.44 8.72 -13.18
CA ALA A 94 6.30 7.54 -13.13
C ALA A 94 6.11 6.69 -11.84
N VAL A 95 4.88 6.57 -11.38
CA VAL A 95 4.49 5.70 -10.25
C VAL A 95 4.28 4.28 -10.78
N PRO A 96 5.06 3.30 -10.32
CA PRO A 96 5.04 1.98 -10.93
C PRO A 96 3.85 1.13 -10.52
N LEU A 97 3.12 1.50 -9.47
CA LEU A 97 2.19 0.61 -8.79
C LEU A 97 0.98 1.37 -8.22
N VAL A 98 -0.20 0.77 -8.41
CA VAL A 98 -1.46 1.18 -7.76
C VAL A 98 -1.97 0.02 -6.92
N ASN A 99 -2.19 0.27 -5.63
CA ASN A 99 -2.77 -0.69 -4.70
C ASN A 99 -4.23 -0.35 -4.44
N ILE A 100 -5.11 -1.36 -4.49
CA ILE A 100 -6.54 -1.26 -4.17
C ILE A 100 -6.92 -2.32 -3.14
N PRO A 101 -8.03 -2.15 -2.41
CA PRO A 101 -8.56 -3.24 -1.57
C PRO A 101 -9.11 -4.39 -2.42
N ALA A 102 -8.92 -5.62 -1.96
CA ALA A 102 -9.69 -6.76 -2.44
C ALA A 102 -11.13 -6.68 -1.90
N ALA A 103 -12.03 -7.47 -2.49
CA ALA A 103 -13.41 -7.57 -2.03
C ALA A 103 -13.47 -7.98 -0.55
N PRO A 104 -14.55 -7.62 0.18
CA PRO A 104 -14.73 -8.01 1.56
C PRO A 104 -14.68 -9.53 1.77
N LEU A 105 -14.33 -9.95 2.99
CA LEU A 105 -14.35 -11.35 3.38
C LEU A 105 -15.75 -11.96 3.14
N GLY A 106 -15.78 -13.12 2.51
CA GLY A 106 -17.03 -13.83 2.18
C GLY A 106 -17.66 -13.43 0.84
N ALA A 107 -17.08 -12.50 0.09
CA ALA A 107 -17.52 -12.21 -1.28
C ALA A 107 -17.27 -13.41 -2.22
N ASP A 108 -17.97 -13.45 -3.36
CA ASP A 108 -17.80 -14.52 -4.36
C ASP A 108 -16.45 -14.41 -5.07
N LEU A 109 -15.68 -15.50 -5.03
CA LEU A 109 -14.34 -15.54 -5.61
C LEU A 109 -14.36 -15.36 -7.13
N SER A 110 -15.36 -15.88 -7.84
CA SER A 110 -15.42 -15.80 -9.30
C SER A 110 -15.78 -14.39 -9.76
N GLU A 111 -16.65 -13.71 -9.02
CA GLU A 111 -16.97 -12.31 -9.24
C GLU A 111 -15.73 -11.43 -9.00
N GLU A 112 -15.00 -11.66 -7.90
CA GLU A 112 -13.80 -10.90 -7.59
C GLU A 112 -12.68 -11.14 -8.63
N VAL A 113 -12.47 -12.37 -9.06
CA VAL A 113 -11.52 -12.68 -10.15
C VAL A 113 -11.90 -11.94 -11.44
N THR A 114 -13.18 -11.91 -11.78
CA THR A 114 -13.68 -11.17 -12.95
C THR A 114 -13.44 -9.66 -12.80
N ARG A 115 -13.76 -9.09 -11.63
CA ARG A 115 -13.51 -7.69 -11.29
C ARG A 115 -12.03 -7.35 -11.41
N LEU A 116 -11.18 -8.08 -10.69
CA LEU A 116 -9.73 -7.82 -10.65
C LEU A 116 -9.07 -8.05 -12.02
N THR A 117 -9.53 -9.00 -12.82
CA THR A 117 -9.04 -9.19 -14.20
C THR A 117 -9.30 -7.96 -15.06
N SER A 118 -10.50 -7.39 -14.97
CA SER A 118 -10.85 -6.16 -15.68
C SER A 118 -9.98 -4.97 -15.20
N LEU A 119 -9.82 -4.80 -13.89
CA LEU A 119 -9.05 -3.70 -13.30
C LEU A 119 -7.54 -3.83 -13.59
N THR A 120 -7.01 -5.05 -13.58
CA THR A 120 -5.60 -5.32 -13.93
C THR A 120 -5.30 -4.94 -15.38
N ARG A 121 -6.20 -5.22 -16.32
CA ARG A 121 -6.07 -4.80 -17.72
C ARG A 121 -6.06 -3.28 -17.87
N ILE A 122 -6.88 -2.57 -17.09
CA ILE A 122 -6.88 -1.10 -17.07
C ILE A 122 -5.52 -0.56 -16.60
N ALA A 123 -4.98 -1.08 -15.50
CA ALA A 123 -3.68 -0.67 -14.98
C ALA A 123 -2.54 -0.98 -15.97
N GLN A 124 -2.53 -2.17 -16.56
CA GLN A 124 -1.54 -2.58 -17.56
C GLN A 124 -1.57 -1.70 -18.81
N ALA A 125 -2.75 -1.27 -19.27
CA ALA A 125 -2.86 -0.36 -20.41
C ALA A 125 -2.22 1.02 -20.13
N GLU A 126 -2.11 1.43 -18.89
CA GLU A 126 -1.43 2.65 -18.46
C GLU A 126 0.03 2.38 -18.00
N GLY A 127 0.53 1.15 -18.14
CA GLY A 127 1.91 0.78 -17.77
C GLY A 127 2.14 0.69 -16.25
N VAL A 128 1.08 0.49 -15.47
CA VAL A 128 1.11 0.45 -14.01
C VAL A 128 0.77 -0.97 -13.54
N ILE A 129 1.42 -1.44 -12.49
CA ILE A 129 1.09 -2.72 -11.83
C ILE A 129 -0.08 -2.49 -10.88
N LEU A 130 -1.12 -3.31 -10.99
CA LEU A 130 -2.18 -3.36 -9.99
C LEU A 130 -1.82 -4.36 -8.90
N THR A 131 -2.04 -3.98 -7.64
CA THR A 131 -1.93 -4.89 -6.48
C THR A 131 -3.20 -4.82 -5.64
N VAL A 132 -3.45 -5.91 -4.92
CA VAL A 132 -4.40 -5.93 -3.80
C VAL A 132 -3.63 -6.06 -2.49
N GLU A 133 -4.11 -5.38 -1.43
CA GLU A 133 -3.49 -5.42 -0.11
C GLU A 133 -3.91 -6.67 0.64
N THR A 134 -2.98 -7.26 1.40
CA THR A 134 -3.32 -8.29 2.38
C THR A 134 -4.00 -7.63 3.57
N HIS A 135 -5.25 -8.05 3.87
CA HIS A 135 -6.07 -7.39 4.88
C HIS A 135 -7.04 -8.37 5.55
N SER A 136 -7.11 -8.36 6.88
CA SER A 136 -7.88 -9.30 7.71
C SER A 136 -9.40 -9.26 7.50
N GLN A 137 -9.95 -8.23 6.87
CA GLN A 137 -11.38 -8.08 6.58
C GLN A 137 -11.72 -8.26 5.09
N SER A 138 -10.77 -8.72 4.28
CA SER A 138 -10.96 -8.92 2.85
C SER A 138 -10.71 -10.37 2.43
N MET A 139 -10.93 -10.69 1.16
CA MET A 139 -10.65 -12.01 0.61
C MET A 139 -9.17 -12.40 0.66
N THR A 140 -8.28 -11.47 1.01
CA THR A 140 -6.87 -11.73 1.28
C THR A 140 -6.57 -11.99 2.77
N ALA A 141 -7.60 -12.18 3.60
CA ALA A 141 -7.46 -12.43 5.04
C ALA A 141 -6.71 -13.72 5.37
N ASP A 142 -6.75 -14.69 4.48
CA ASP A 142 -5.94 -15.88 4.59
C ASP A 142 -4.98 -16.02 3.41
N VAL A 143 -3.87 -16.72 3.65
CA VAL A 143 -2.78 -16.88 2.69
C VAL A 143 -3.23 -17.64 1.43
N ALA A 144 -4.09 -18.65 1.58
CA ALA A 144 -4.56 -19.45 0.45
C ALA A 144 -5.43 -18.61 -0.49
N GLY A 145 -6.36 -17.82 0.06
CA GLY A 145 -7.23 -16.92 -0.69
C GLY A 145 -6.43 -15.84 -1.43
N ALA A 146 -5.45 -15.22 -0.77
CA ALA A 146 -4.57 -14.23 -1.38
C ALA A 146 -3.76 -14.82 -2.56
N ALA A 147 -3.18 -16.01 -2.36
CA ALA A 147 -2.43 -16.70 -3.41
C ALA A 147 -3.34 -17.12 -4.59
N GLU A 148 -4.54 -17.59 -4.29
CA GLU A 148 -5.51 -18.01 -5.32
C GLU A 148 -5.96 -16.84 -6.21
N LEU A 149 -6.23 -15.68 -5.63
CA LEU A 149 -6.52 -14.47 -6.41
C LEU A 149 -5.39 -14.14 -7.39
N CYS A 150 -4.15 -14.15 -6.94
CA CYS A 150 -2.99 -13.85 -7.79
C CYS A 150 -2.76 -14.89 -8.89
N ARG A 151 -3.01 -16.19 -8.61
CA ARG A 151 -2.91 -17.23 -9.63
C ARG A 151 -3.99 -17.10 -10.70
N ARG A 152 -5.22 -16.75 -10.30
CA ARG A 152 -6.38 -16.67 -11.21
C ARG A 152 -6.45 -15.35 -11.98
N VAL A 153 -5.76 -14.31 -11.53
CA VAL A 153 -5.74 -12.99 -12.18
C VAL A 153 -4.33 -12.69 -12.72
N PRO A 154 -4.03 -13.03 -13.99
CA PRO A 154 -2.73 -12.79 -14.57
C PRO A 154 -2.31 -11.32 -14.53
N GLY A 155 -1.12 -11.04 -13.95
CA GLY A 155 -0.58 -9.70 -13.85
C GLY A 155 -0.97 -8.95 -12.56
N LEU A 156 -1.89 -9.48 -11.76
CA LEU A 156 -2.17 -8.97 -10.42
C LEU A 156 -0.98 -9.27 -9.49
N GLY A 157 -0.62 -8.30 -8.66
CA GLY A 157 0.34 -8.49 -7.57
C GLY A 157 -0.28 -8.34 -6.19
N LEU A 158 0.52 -8.57 -5.17
CA LEU A 158 0.17 -8.30 -3.77
C LEU A 158 0.94 -7.11 -3.23
N THR A 159 0.27 -6.29 -2.45
CA THR A 159 0.85 -5.42 -1.44
C THR A 159 0.81 -6.18 -0.11
N LEU A 160 1.96 -6.65 0.33
CA LEU A 160 2.08 -7.42 1.57
C LEU A 160 2.12 -6.48 2.77
N ASP A 161 1.13 -6.56 3.63
CA ASP A 161 1.16 -6.06 5.01
C ASP A 161 1.11 -7.28 5.95
N PRO A 162 2.23 -7.70 6.53
CA PRO A 162 2.29 -8.90 7.36
C PRO A 162 1.51 -8.75 8.67
N SER A 163 1.24 -7.54 9.11
CA SER A 163 0.51 -7.27 10.37
C SER A 163 -0.86 -7.94 10.39
N HIS A 164 -1.54 -8.01 9.25
CA HIS A 164 -2.85 -8.62 9.12
C HIS A 164 -2.87 -10.15 9.23
N TYR A 165 -1.71 -10.80 9.08
CA TYR A 165 -1.55 -12.24 9.31
C TYR A 165 -1.06 -12.56 10.72
N MET A 166 -0.59 -11.57 11.46
CA MET A 166 -0.06 -11.72 12.81
C MET A 166 -1.11 -11.47 13.88
N VAL A 167 -2.05 -10.58 13.63
CA VAL A 167 -3.10 -10.20 14.60
C VAL A 167 -4.21 -11.24 14.63
N GLY A 168 -4.60 -11.64 15.83
CA GLY A 168 -5.72 -12.53 16.08
C GLY A 168 -5.43 -13.57 17.16
N SER A 169 -6.43 -14.34 17.55
CA SER A 169 -6.35 -15.36 18.61
C SER A 169 -5.68 -16.67 18.17
N GLY A 170 -5.30 -16.78 16.91
CA GLY A 170 -4.60 -17.95 16.35
C GLY A 170 -3.09 -17.73 16.22
N PRO A 171 -2.34 -18.77 15.82
CA PRO A 171 -0.95 -18.63 15.47
C PRO A 171 -0.78 -17.70 14.26
N CYS A 172 0.36 -16.99 14.17
CA CYS A 172 0.72 -16.24 12.99
C CYS A 172 0.66 -17.14 11.75
N GLN A 173 -0.03 -16.69 10.71
CA GLN A 173 -0.11 -17.45 9.46
C GLN A 173 1.27 -17.47 8.77
N ASP A 174 1.64 -18.62 8.21
CA ASP A 174 2.82 -18.70 7.36
C ASP A 174 2.49 -18.10 5.97
N TYR A 175 2.94 -16.87 5.75
CA TYR A 175 2.73 -16.13 4.50
C TYR A 175 3.88 -16.25 3.48
N ASP A 176 4.84 -17.16 3.70
CA ASP A 176 5.91 -17.42 2.74
C ASP A 176 5.42 -17.76 1.33
N PRO A 177 4.32 -18.50 1.15
CA PRO A 177 3.77 -18.78 -0.18
C PRO A 177 3.35 -17.55 -0.99
N LEU A 178 3.25 -16.36 -0.37
CA LEU A 178 2.85 -15.12 -1.03
C LEU A 178 4.00 -14.36 -1.67
N PHE A 179 5.24 -14.57 -1.25
CA PHE A 179 6.38 -13.78 -1.74
C PHE A 179 6.54 -13.74 -3.26
N PRO A 180 6.27 -14.81 -4.04
CA PRO A 180 6.32 -14.76 -5.50
C PRO A 180 5.37 -13.72 -6.13
N PHE A 181 4.28 -13.36 -5.44
CA PHE A 181 3.27 -12.41 -5.90
C PHE A 181 3.50 -10.99 -5.38
N VAL A 182 4.39 -10.80 -4.40
CA VAL A 182 4.62 -9.49 -3.77
C VAL A 182 5.22 -8.51 -4.77
N ARG A 183 4.59 -7.34 -4.88
CA ARG A 183 5.05 -6.20 -5.71
C ARG A 183 5.22 -4.92 -4.91
N HIS A 184 4.68 -4.88 -3.69
CA HIS A 184 4.84 -3.81 -2.73
C HIS A 184 4.79 -4.36 -1.31
N VAL A 185 5.41 -3.68 -0.35
CA VAL A 185 5.42 -4.10 1.06
C VAL A 185 5.13 -2.89 1.94
N ARG A 186 4.24 -3.06 2.90
CA ARG A 186 3.92 -2.09 3.94
C ARG A 186 4.27 -2.67 5.30
N LEU A 187 4.98 -1.89 6.10
CA LEU A 187 5.54 -2.36 7.36
C LEU A 187 5.20 -1.42 8.51
N ARG A 188 4.75 -2.01 9.57
CA ARG A 188 4.62 -1.46 10.91
C ARG A 188 5.04 -2.53 11.92
N ASP A 189 5.29 -2.17 13.15
CA ASP A 189 5.52 -3.16 14.19
C ASP A 189 4.20 -3.62 14.81
N THR A 190 4.06 -4.90 15.10
CA THR A 190 2.79 -5.59 15.35
C THR A 190 2.99 -6.69 16.38
N THR A 191 1.96 -6.96 17.18
CA THR A 191 1.88 -8.15 18.05
C THR A 191 0.62 -8.96 17.71
N SER A 192 0.49 -10.16 18.27
CA SER A 192 -0.75 -10.95 18.11
C SER A 192 -2.01 -10.23 18.62
N ASN A 193 -1.86 -9.29 19.53
CA ASN A 193 -2.98 -8.58 20.18
C ASN A 193 -3.21 -7.17 19.62
N SER A 194 -2.30 -6.63 18.83
CA SER A 194 -2.39 -5.26 18.33
C SER A 194 -1.79 -5.15 16.94
N LEU A 195 -2.56 -4.59 16.02
CA LEU A 195 -2.16 -4.37 14.63
C LEU A 195 -0.96 -3.41 14.51
N GLN A 196 -0.82 -2.50 15.48
CA GLN A 196 0.31 -1.59 15.54
C GLN A 196 0.76 -1.41 17.00
N VAL A 197 2.05 -1.47 17.19
CA VAL A 197 2.74 -1.12 18.44
C VAL A 197 3.95 -0.24 18.14
N LYS A 198 4.55 0.35 19.18
CA LYS A 198 5.80 1.14 19.01
C LYS A 198 6.89 0.27 18.42
N VAL A 199 7.66 0.84 17.52
CA VAL A 199 8.76 0.15 16.83
C VAL A 199 9.75 -0.45 17.83
N GLY A 200 10.04 -1.73 17.67
CA GLY A 200 10.87 -2.53 18.58
C GLY A 200 10.13 -3.09 19.80
N LYS A 201 8.80 -2.97 19.83
CA LYS A 201 7.94 -3.62 20.85
C LYS A 201 7.06 -4.73 20.25
N GLY A 202 7.13 -4.91 18.94
CA GLY A 202 6.39 -5.92 18.21
C GLY A 202 7.20 -7.20 17.97
N GLN A 203 6.64 -8.04 17.12
CA GLN A 203 7.12 -9.39 16.81
C GLN A 203 7.36 -9.56 15.30
N VAL A 204 7.39 -8.46 14.51
CA VAL A 204 7.62 -8.53 13.07
C VAL A 204 9.07 -8.91 12.79
N GLU A 205 9.25 -10.02 12.09
CA GLU A 205 10.57 -10.54 11.69
C GLU A 205 11.06 -9.87 10.39
N TYR A 206 11.41 -8.57 10.47
CA TYR A 206 11.84 -7.78 9.31
C TYR A 206 12.96 -8.46 8.51
N GLY A 207 13.96 -9.03 9.19
CA GLY A 207 15.07 -9.73 8.54
C GLY A 207 14.62 -10.95 7.72
N ARG A 208 13.62 -11.71 8.23
CA ARG A 208 13.03 -12.84 7.48
C ARG A 208 12.31 -12.34 6.24
N ILE A 209 11.47 -11.31 6.38
CA ILE A 209 10.73 -10.72 5.25
C ILE A 209 11.68 -10.25 4.16
N ILE A 210 12.72 -9.50 4.53
CA ILE A 210 13.72 -8.97 3.60
C ILE A 210 14.48 -10.12 2.92
N SER A 211 14.84 -11.16 3.65
CA SER A 211 15.53 -12.35 3.10
C SER A 211 14.67 -13.08 2.07
N GLN A 212 13.36 -13.22 2.31
CA GLN A 212 12.45 -13.83 1.34
C GLN A 212 12.27 -12.93 0.10
N LEU A 213 12.14 -11.63 0.29
CA LEU A 213 12.06 -10.68 -0.82
C LEU A 213 13.31 -10.72 -1.71
N TYR A 214 14.52 -10.87 -1.14
CA TYR A 214 15.74 -11.04 -1.91
C TYR A 214 15.75 -12.34 -2.74
N ARG A 215 15.24 -13.44 -2.20
CA ARG A 215 15.10 -14.70 -2.95
C ARG A 215 14.20 -14.54 -4.18
N GLU A 216 13.15 -13.73 -4.06
CA GLU A 216 12.23 -13.40 -5.15
C GLU A 216 12.74 -12.25 -6.05
N ARG A 217 13.99 -11.80 -5.88
CA ARG A 217 14.59 -10.69 -6.64
C ARG A 217 13.76 -9.40 -6.57
N TYR A 218 13.12 -9.16 -5.45
CA TYR A 218 12.34 -7.94 -5.22
C TYR A 218 13.27 -6.72 -5.20
N GLN A 219 12.92 -5.66 -5.95
CA GLN A 219 13.72 -4.43 -6.07
C GLN A 219 12.89 -3.16 -5.86
N ARG A 220 11.81 -3.26 -5.11
CA ARG A 220 10.86 -2.16 -4.90
C ARG A 220 10.89 -1.65 -3.46
N ALA A 221 9.85 -0.91 -3.08
CA ALA A 221 9.78 -0.24 -1.80
C ALA A 221 9.44 -1.18 -0.64
N LEU A 222 10.09 -0.94 0.50
CA LEU A 222 9.59 -1.26 1.83
C LEU A 222 8.98 0.04 2.36
N SER A 223 7.67 0.12 2.44
CA SER A 223 6.96 1.32 2.89
C SER A 223 6.76 1.29 4.39
N VAL A 224 7.32 2.27 5.11
CA VAL A 224 6.95 2.54 6.50
C VAL A 224 5.50 3.00 6.51
N ASP A 225 4.61 2.25 7.16
CA ASP A 225 3.17 2.52 7.20
C ASP A 225 2.63 2.52 8.64
N ILE A 226 3.20 3.37 9.48
CA ILE A 226 2.76 3.59 10.85
C ILE A 226 1.58 4.56 10.81
N ARG A 227 0.40 4.11 11.26
CA ARG A 227 -0.82 4.92 11.23
C ARG A 227 -0.88 5.83 12.46
N ASP A 228 -0.98 7.13 12.25
CA ASP A 228 -1.13 8.13 13.30
C ASP A 228 -2.46 8.05 14.06
N THR A 229 -3.44 7.33 13.50
CA THR A 229 -4.73 7.06 14.13
C THR A 229 -4.65 6.04 15.27
N PHE A 230 -3.63 5.18 15.31
CA PHE A 230 -3.44 4.19 16.38
C PHE A 230 -2.66 4.73 17.58
N GLU A 231 -1.94 5.83 17.43
CA GLU A 231 -1.24 6.53 18.51
C GLU A 231 -1.69 7.99 18.57
N PRO A 232 -2.77 8.30 19.28
CA PRO A 232 -3.36 9.64 19.27
C PRO A 232 -2.50 10.72 19.95
N GLU A 233 -1.48 10.34 20.72
CA GLU A 233 -0.67 11.28 21.50
C GLU A 233 0.81 11.26 21.09
N GLY A 234 1.29 12.39 20.61
CA GLY A 234 2.70 12.64 20.32
C GLY A 234 3.04 12.75 18.83
N PRO A 235 4.24 13.24 18.53
CA PRO A 235 4.73 13.36 17.16
C PRO A 235 5.04 12.00 16.57
N MET A 236 4.65 11.79 15.30
CA MET A 236 4.88 10.53 14.57
C MET A 236 6.32 10.39 14.06
N GLU A 237 7.02 11.50 13.89
CA GLU A 237 8.36 11.56 13.28
C GLU A 237 9.38 10.64 13.97
N PRO A 238 9.45 10.52 15.30
CA PRO A 238 10.40 9.62 15.96
C PRO A 238 10.18 8.15 15.62
N GLU A 239 8.94 7.68 15.61
CA GLU A 239 8.60 6.28 15.31
C GLU A 239 8.82 5.96 13.83
N VAL A 240 8.40 6.87 12.94
CA VAL A 240 8.64 6.74 11.49
C VAL A 240 10.15 6.70 11.19
N ARG A 241 10.94 7.58 11.81
CA ARG A 241 12.40 7.61 11.68
C ARG A 241 13.05 6.33 12.21
N LYS A 242 12.56 5.80 13.33
CA LYS A 242 13.08 4.58 13.94
C LYS A 242 12.89 3.38 13.01
N LEU A 243 11.69 3.19 12.46
CA LEU A 243 11.44 2.10 11.52
C LEU A 243 12.22 2.30 10.21
N LYS A 244 12.34 3.53 9.71
CA LYS A 244 13.17 3.83 8.55
C LYS A 244 14.60 3.33 8.74
N TYR A 245 15.26 3.73 9.80
CA TYR A 245 16.65 3.34 10.05
C TYR A 245 16.82 1.85 10.28
N LEU A 246 15.85 1.21 10.94
CA LEU A 246 15.85 -0.23 11.10
C LEU A 246 15.82 -0.93 9.74
N LEU A 247 14.92 -0.55 8.85
CA LEU A 247 14.81 -1.13 7.51
C LEU A 247 16.03 -0.83 6.64
N GLU A 248 16.53 0.43 6.66
CA GLU A 248 17.72 0.83 5.91
C GLU A 248 18.99 0.07 6.34
N SER A 249 19.06 -0.36 7.58
CA SER A 249 20.19 -1.16 8.06
C SER A 249 20.21 -2.60 7.56
N MET A 250 19.10 -3.06 6.93
CA MET A 250 18.90 -4.45 6.48
C MET A 250 18.89 -4.60 4.96
N VAL A 251 18.93 -3.51 4.17
CA VAL A 251 18.79 -3.52 2.70
C VAL A 251 20.05 -3.03 1.98
#